data_24a1b49f5392c1bc9ce792e8b3c499f6
#
_entry.id   24a1b49f5392c1bc9ce792e8b3c499f6
#
_cell.length_a   1.000
_cell.length_b   1.000
_cell.length_c   1.000
_cell.angle_alpha   90.00
_cell.angle_beta   90.00
_cell.angle_gamma   90.00
#
_symmetry.space_group_name_H-M   'P 1'
#
loop_
_entity.id
_entity.type
_entity.pdbx_description
1 polymer ?
#
loop_
_entity_poly.entity_id
_entity_poly.type
_entity_poly.pdbx_seq_one_letter_code
_entity_poly.pdbx_strand_id
1 'polypeptide(L)'
;MKLCKCRLHNLENESEETAMERRKLTKEDIDKVRNIEGLPIGTDEDIIALSDAPFYTACPNPFIEDFIKEYGTPYDEATDDYHREPFAADVSEGKTDPIYMAHTYHTKVPHKAIMQYILHYTKPGDLVLDGFCGTGMTGVAAQMCGCPDNDFRYKIEQLNPSVSWGARKAMINFHRKTVLKKL
;
A
#
# COMPACT_ATOMS: atom_id res chain seq x y z
N MET A 1 -27.91 5.78 -5.96
CA MET A 1 -26.47 5.65 -5.72
C MET A 1 -25.97 4.47 -6.56
N LYS A 2 -25.43 4.72 -7.77
CA LYS A 2 -24.90 3.65 -8.63
C LYS A 2 -23.51 3.32 -8.11
N LEU A 3 -23.37 2.16 -7.48
CA LEU A 3 -22.05 1.59 -7.16
C LEU A 3 -21.25 1.46 -8.46
N CYS A 4 -20.13 2.14 -8.52
CA CYS A 4 -19.16 1.95 -9.60
C CYS A 4 -18.76 0.48 -9.60
N LYS A 5 -19.22 -0.28 -10.60
CA LYS A 5 -18.74 -1.64 -10.85
C LYS A 5 -17.32 -1.53 -11.41
N CYS A 6 -16.36 -1.21 -10.56
CA CYS A 6 -14.97 -1.52 -10.84
C CYS A 6 -14.90 -3.04 -10.97
N ARG A 7 -14.77 -3.50 -12.20
CA ARG A 7 -14.65 -4.91 -12.59
C ARG A 7 -13.49 -5.52 -11.83
N LEU A 8 -13.78 -6.26 -10.77
CA LEU A 8 -12.89 -7.27 -10.19
C LEU A 8 -12.73 -8.42 -11.23
N HIS A 9 -12.19 -8.09 -12.39
CA HIS A 9 -11.77 -9.07 -13.37
C HIS A 9 -10.25 -9.07 -13.43
N ASN A 10 -9.71 -10.21 -13.17
CA ASN A 10 -8.31 -10.66 -13.27
C ASN A 10 -7.51 -10.67 -11.95
N LEU A 11 -8.01 -11.39 -10.95
CA LEU A 11 -7.14 -11.96 -9.90
C LEU A 11 -7.06 -13.50 -9.99
N GLU A 12 -7.58 -14.11 -11.06
CA GLU A 12 -7.61 -15.59 -11.17
C GLU A 12 -6.66 -16.18 -12.22
N ASN A 13 -5.79 -15.37 -12.84
CA ASN A 13 -4.78 -15.84 -13.78
C ASN A 13 -3.39 -15.26 -13.50
N GLU A 14 -2.93 -15.28 -12.25
CA GLU A 14 -1.50 -15.25 -11.99
C GLU A 14 -1.04 -16.73 -12.00
N SER A 15 -0.35 -17.06 -13.08
CA SER A 15 0.38 -18.30 -13.36
C SER A 15 1.03 -18.88 -12.10
N GLU A 16 1.05 -20.21 -12.02
CA GLU A 16 1.88 -21.03 -11.13
C GLU A 16 3.40 -20.76 -11.33
N GLU A 17 3.84 -19.52 -11.15
CA GLU A 17 5.24 -19.17 -11.04
C GLU A 17 5.61 -19.22 -9.56
N THR A 18 6.41 -20.21 -9.21
CA THR A 18 7.22 -20.40 -7.99
C THR A 18 6.95 -19.39 -6.86
N ALA A 19 5.73 -19.39 -6.34
CA ALA A 19 5.42 -18.61 -5.17
C ALA A 19 6.27 -19.16 -4.01
N MET A 20 7.09 -18.29 -3.42
CA MET A 20 7.85 -18.58 -2.21
C MET A 20 6.97 -19.33 -1.23
N GLU A 21 7.38 -20.55 -0.83
CA GLU A 21 6.55 -21.45 -0.05
C GLU A 21 6.03 -20.77 1.21
N ARG A 22 4.71 -20.60 1.28
CA ARG A 22 4.05 -19.94 2.40
C ARG A 22 4.02 -20.85 3.61
N ARG A 23 5.13 -20.96 4.33
CA ARG A 23 5.26 -21.77 5.53
C ARG A 23 5.34 -20.95 6.81
N LYS A 24 5.03 -21.53 7.93
CA LYS A 24 5.31 -20.93 9.23
C LYS A 24 6.82 -20.91 9.50
N LEU A 25 7.27 -19.92 10.27
CA LEU A 25 8.65 -19.89 10.74
C LEU A 25 8.96 -21.10 11.62
N THR A 26 10.19 -21.53 11.57
CA THR A 26 10.77 -22.50 12.51
C THR A 26 11.70 -21.79 13.48
N LYS A 27 12.19 -22.52 14.49
CA LYS A 27 13.14 -21.97 15.44
C LYS A 27 14.46 -21.57 14.75
N GLU A 28 14.89 -22.37 13.77
CA GLU A 28 16.09 -22.10 12.99
C GLU A 28 15.97 -20.80 12.19
N ASP A 29 14.77 -20.44 11.74
CA ASP A 29 14.54 -19.17 11.04
C ASP A 29 14.65 -17.98 12.00
N ILE A 30 14.14 -18.11 13.23
CA ILE A 30 14.30 -17.09 14.27
C ILE A 30 15.78 -16.94 14.64
N ASP A 31 16.53 -18.03 14.74
CA ASP A 31 17.96 -17.98 15.06
C ASP A 31 18.78 -17.20 14.02
N LYS A 32 18.41 -17.23 12.74
CA LYS A 32 19.05 -16.43 11.69
C LYS A 32 18.94 -14.92 11.91
N VAL A 33 17.82 -14.49 12.49
CA VAL A 33 17.50 -13.07 12.68
C VAL A 33 17.64 -12.61 14.12
N ARG A 34 18.08 -13.48 15.03
CA ARG A 34 18.15 -13.23 16.48
C ARG A 34 18.99 -12.01 16.84
N ASN A 35 20.04 -11.73 16.08
CA ASN A 35 20.95 -10.63 16.32
C ASN A 35 20.62 -9.37 15.50
N ILE A 36 19.53 -9.38 14.75
CA ILE A 36 19.10 -8.23 13.94
C ILE A 36 18.32 -7.28 14.86
N GLU A 37 18.61 -5.99 14.76
CA GLU A 37 17.86 -4.95 15.45
C GLU A 37 16.39 -5.02 15.07
N GLY A 38 15.50 -4.93 16.06
CA GLY A 38 14.06 -5.04 15.85
C GLY A 38 13.47 -6.42 16.17
N LEU A 39 14.28 -7.40 16.59
CA LEU A 39 13.72 -8.64 17.13
C LEU A 39 12.91 -8.35 18.40
N PRO A 40 11.66 -8.80 18.50
CA PRO A 40 10.82 -8.54 19.67
C PRO A 40 11.32 -9.28 20.91
N ILE A 41 11.06 -8.71 22.09
CA ILE A 41 11.29 -9.37 23.37
C ILE A 41 10.11 -10.31 23.62
N GLY A 42 10.36 -11.62 23.61
CA GLY A 42 9.32 -12.64 23.78
C GLY A 42 9.89 -14.04 23.68
N THR A 43 9.04 -15.05 23.83
CA THR A 43 9.41 -16.44 23.57
C THR A 43 9.43 -16.74 22.08
N ASP A 44 10.27 -17.66 21.62
CA ASP A 44 10.33 -18.04 20.20
C ASP A 44 8.97 -18.57 19.71
N GLU A 45 8.26 -19.29 20.57
CA GLU A 45 6.94 -19.85 20.30
C GLU A 45 5.91 -18.75 20.03
N ASP A 46 5.90 -17.67 20.80
CA ASP A 46 4.99 -16.54 20.62
C ASP A 46 5.32 -15.75 19.35
N ILE A 47 6.62 -15.53 19.09
CA ILE A 47 7.09 -14.86 17.86
C ILE A 47 6.65 -15.65 16.63
N ILE A 48 6.87 -16.97 16.61
CA ILE A 48 6.46 -17.86 15.52
C ILE A 48 4.93 -17.86 15.36
N ALA A 49 4.19 -17.90 16.46
CA ALA A 49 2.72 -17.92 16.42
C ALA A 49 2.13 -16.65 15.81
N LEU A 50 2.78 -15.51 16.01
CA LEU A 50 2.35 -14.20 15.51
C LEU A 50 2.89 -13.86 14.09
N SER A 51 3.88 -14.63 13.61
CA SER A 51 4.51 -14.42 12.31
C SER A 51 3.79 -15.21 11.22
N ASP A 52 3.07 -14.52 10.34
CA ASP A 52 2.37 -15.14 9.21
C ASP A 52 3.13 -14.89 7.89
N ALA A 53 3.22 -15.94 7.07
CA ALA A 53 3.74 -15.86 5.72
C ALA A 53 2.84 -14.97 4.83
N PRO A 54 3.36 -14.33 3.81
CA PRO A 54 4.77 -14.26 3.37
C PRO A 54 5.57 -13.15 4.05
N PHE A 55 4.94 -12.28 4.83
CA PHE A 55 5.56 -11.04 5.30
C PHE A 55 6.20 -11.14 6.68
N TYR A 56 5.85 -12.14 7.48
CA TYR A 56 6.43 -12.41 8.81
C TYR A 56 6.59 -11.16 9.68
N THR A 57 5.55 -10.34 9.78
CA THR A 57 5.58 -8.98 10.36
C THR A 57 5.83 -8.92 11.87
N ALA A 58 5.82 -10.05 12.58
CA ALA A 58 6.06 -10.09 14.03
C ALA A 58 7.56 -10.13 14.41
N CYS A 59 8.46 -10.24 13.43
CA CYS A 59 9.91 -10.20 13.62
C CYS A 59 10.59 -9.73 12.32
N PRO A 60 11.91 -9.47 12.33
CA PRO A 60 12.65 -9.29 11.09
C PRO A 60 12.45 -10.49 10.17
N ASN A 61 12.07 -10.25 8.91
CA ASN A 61 11.76 -11.32 7.98
C ASN A 61 13.03 -12.08 7.56
N PRO A 62 13.21 -13.38 7.92
CA PRO A 62 14.41 -14.15 7.58
C PRO A 62 14.53 -14.44 6.09
N PHE A 63 13.50 -14.19 5.27
CA PHE A 63 13.46 -14.43 3.83
C PHE A 63 13.45 -13.13 3.03
N ILE A 64 13.77 -11.98 3.65
CA ILE A 64 13.65 -10.67 2.99
C ILE A 64 14.56 -10.56 1.77
N GLU A 65 15.74 -11.15 1.81
CA GLU A 65 16.68 -11.13 0.68
C GLU A 65 16.14 -11.93 -0.52
N ASP A 66 15.56 -13.10 -0.25
CA ASP A 66 14.96 -13.94 -1.30
C ASP A 66 13.72 -13.27 -1.88
N PHE A 67 12.90 -12.65 -1.02
CA PHE A 67 11.76 -11.86 -1.47
C PHE A 67 12.18 -10.68 -2.37
N ILE A 68 13.24 -9.97 -2.00
CA ILE A 68 13.75 -8.86 -2.81
C ILE A 68 14.31 -9.36 -4.15
N LYS A 69 15.00 -10.50 -4.16
CA LYS A 69 15.51 -11.09 -5.41
C LYS A 69 14.39 -11.51 -6.36
N GLU A 70 13.29 -12.04 -5.83
CA GLU A 70 12.15 -12.53 -6.62
C GLU A 70 11.24 -11.39 -7.11
N TYR A 71 10.92 -10.44 -6.24
CA TYR A 71 9.92 -9.39 -6.53
C TYR A 71 10.51 -7.99 -6.71
N GLY A 72 11.77 -7.79 -6.34
CA GLY A 72 12.42 -6.49 -6.40
C GLY A 72 12.94 -6.18 -7.80
N THR A 73 12.87 -4.92 -8.18
CA THR A 73 13.59 -4.41 -9.35
C THR A 73 14.88 -3.78 -8.86
N PRO A 74 16.07 -4.23 -9.33
CA PRO A 74 17.33 -3.60 -8.97
C PRO A 74 17.30 -2.11 -9.31
N TYR A 75 17.70 -1.27 -8.35
CA TYR A 75 17.88 0.15 -8.58
C TYR A 75 19.23 0.39 -9.23
N ASP A 76 19.23 1.14 -10.32
CA ASP A 76 20.46 1.58 -11.00
C ASP A 76 20.36 3.09 -11.25
N GLU A 77 21.19 3.85 -10.54
CA GLU A 77 21.22 5.31 -10.61
C GLU A 77 21.55 5.81 -12.03
N ALA A 78 22.29 5.04 -12.82
CA ALA A 78 22.66 5.43 -14.18
C ALA A 78 21.50 5.35 -15.18
N THR A 79 20.49 4.54 -14.88
CA THR A 79 19.32 4.30 -15.74
C THR A 79 18.02 4.85 -15.14
N ASP A 80 18.06 5.37 -13.90
CA ASP A 80 16.89 5.96 -13.25
C ASP A 80 16.55 7.31 -13.91
N ASP A 81 15.44 7.35 -14.62
CA ASP A 81 14.89 8.54 -15.27
C ASP A 81 13.73 9.16 -14.48
N TYR A 82 13.45 8.66 -13.26
CA TYR A 82 12.39 9.21 -12.45
C TYR A 82 12.72 10.62 -11.98
N HIS A 83 12.00 11.57 -12.53
CA HIS A 83 12.09 12.97 -12.12
C HIS A 83 10.69 13.55 -11.93
N ARG A 84 10.43 14.17 -10.78
CA ARG A 84 9.19 14.88 -10.48
C ARG A 84 9.50 16.14 -9.68
N GLU A 85 8.94 17.25 -10.13
CA GLU A 85 9.02 18.51 -9.38
C GLU A 85 8.26 18.39 -8.05
N PRO A 86 8.73 19.08 -6.99
CA PRO A 86 8.01 19.14 -5.73
C PRO A 86 6.58 19.63 -5.92
N PHE A 87 5.64 18.96 -5.28
CA PHE A 87 4.22 19.26 -5.37
C PHE A 87 3.66 19.66 -4.01
N ALA A 88 2.91 20.74 -3.97
CA ALA A 88 2.18 21.18 -2.79
C ALA A 88 0.74 21.54 -3.16
N ALA A 89 -0.21 21.03 -2.38
CA ALA A 89 -1.63 21.31 -2.56
C ALA A 89 -2.32 21.49 -1.21
N ASP A 90 -3.48 22.14 -1.20
CA ASP A 90 -4.30 22.26 -0.02
C ASP A 90 -4.82 20.89 0.41
N VAL A 91 -4.55 20.53 1.65
CA VAL A 91 -4.97 19.26 2.26
C VAL A 91 -6.38 19.30 2.84
N SER A 92 -7.10 20.41 2.70
CA SER A 92 -8.47 20.54 3.20
C SER A 92 -9.53 20.02 2.23
N GLU A 93 -9.17 19.78 0.97
CA GLU A 93 -10.10 19.31 -0.05
C GLU A 93 -10.69 17.94 0.30
N GLY A 94 -12.01 17.84 0.23
CA GLY A 94 -12.73 16.59 0.51
C GLY A 94 -13.13 16.38 1.98
N LYS A 95 -12.97 17.37 2.86
CA LYS A 95 -13.42 17.27 4.26
C LYS A 95 -14.94 17.09 4.41
N THR A 96 -15.71 17.49 3.42
CA THR A 96 -17.18 17.29 3.36
C THR A 96 -17.60 16.03 2.62
N ASP A 97 -16.64 15.29 2.08
CA ASP A 97 -16.92 14.06 1.34
C ASP A 97 -17.48 12.96 2.27
N PRO A 98 -18.50 12.18 1.83
CA PRO A 98 -19.08 11.13 2.63
C PRO A 98 -18.07 10.09 3.14
N ILE A 99 -17.05 9.76 2.35
CA ILE A 99 -15.99 8.82 2.75
C ILE A 99 -15.19 9.40 3.92
N TYR A 100 -14.84 10.70 3.86
CA TYR A 100 -14.16 11.37 4.95
C TYR A 100 -15.05 11.44 6.21
N MET A 101 -16.30 11.80 6.04
CA MET A 101 -17.26 11.95 7.15
C MET A 101 -17.63 10.61 7.82
N ALA A 102 -17.49 9.50 7.11
CA ALA A 102 -17.75 8.17 7.66
C ALA A 102 -16.77 7.76 8.78
N HIS A 103 -15.63 8.41 8.88
CA HIS A 103 -14.63 8.14 9.91
C HIS A 103 -14.61 9.23 10.97
N THR A 104 -14.61 8.85 12.25
CA THR A 104 -14.64 9.76 13.39
C THR A 104 -13.28 10.33 13.79
N TYR A 105 -12.18 9.81 13.23
CA TYR A 105 -10.83 10.25 13.56
C TYR A 105 -10.56 11.67 13.06
N HIS A 106 -10.30 12.61 13.98
CA HIS A 106 -10.30 14.05 13.68
C HIS A 106 -9.08 14.52 12.86
N THR A 107 -7.94 13.88 13.01
CA THR A 107 -6.67 14.33 12.38
C THR A 107 -6.37 13.65 11.06
N LYS A 108 -7.32 12.89 10.50
CA LYS A 108 -7.14 12.27 9.19
C LYS A 108 -7.06 13.29 8.06
N VAL A 109 -6.26 13.00 7.04
CA VAL A 109 -6.23 13.79 5.80
C VAL A 109 -7.30 13.24 4.84
N PRO A 110 -8.07 14.11 4.16
CA PRO A 110 -9.07 13.66 3.18
C PRO A 110 -8.43 12.89 2.02
N HIS A 111 -9.08 11.80 1.59
CA HIS A 111 -8.58 10.98 0.48
C HIS A 111 -8.39 11.80 -0.81
N LYS A 112 -9.26 12.77 -1.12
CA LYS A 112 -9.13 13.65 -2.30
C LYS A 112 -7.85 14.47 -2.28
N ALA A 113 -7.46 14.99 -1.11
CA ALA A 113 -6.17 15.67 -0.96
C ALA A 113 -5.00 14.72 -1.19
N ILE A 114 -5.03 13.51 -0.63
CA ILE A 114 -4.00 12.49 -0.83
C ILE A 114 -3.92 12.06 -2.30
N MET A 115 -5.06 11.92 -2.99
CA MET A 115 -5.12 11.56 -4.41
C MET A 115 -4.29 12.51 -5.28
N GLN A 116 -4.26 13.82 -4.99
CA GLN A 116 -3.49 14.79 -5.76
C GLN A 116 -1.98 14.45 -5.72
N TYR A 117 -1.46 14.10 -4.55
CA TYR A 117 -0.06 13.68 -4.40
C TYR A 117 0.21 12.34 -5.10
N ILE A 118 -0.66 11.35 -4.93
CA ILE A 118 -0.52 10.06 -5.59
C ILE A 118 -0.51 10.23 -7.11
N LEU A 119 -1.43 11.02 -7.65
CA LEU A 119 -1.52 11.26 -9.10
C LEU A 119 -0.29 12.00 -9.65
N HIS A 120 0.32 12.88 -8.84
CA HIS A 120 1.52 13.61 -9.24
C HIS A 120 2.77 12.72 -9.27
N TYR A 121 2.97 11.90 -8.24
CA TYR A 121 4.21 11.14 -8.05
C TYR A 121 4.19 9.73 -8.63
N THR A 122 3.03 9.20 -9.03
CA THR A 122 2.89 7.80 -9.43
C THR A 122 2.14 7.63 -10.75
N LYS A 123 2.30 6.45 -11.36
CA LYS A 123 1.55 6.00 -12.54
C LYS A 123 0.52 4.92 -12.14
N PRO A 124 -0.50 4.63 -12.97
CA PRO A 124 -1.40 3.49 -12.75
C PRO A 124 -0.62 2.18 -12.56
N GLY A 125 -0.99 1.43 -11.53
CA GLY A 125 -0.34 0.16 -11.20
C GLY A 125 0.84 0.28 -10.23
N ASP A 126 1.40 1.48 -10.00
CA ASP A 126 2.47 1.69 -9.03
C ASP A 126 2.03 1.35 -7.61
N LEU A 127 3.00 1.02 -6.77
CA LEU A 127 2.82 0.68 -5.37
C LEU A 127 2.97 1.91 -4.49
N VAL A 128 1.95 2.19 -3.69
CA VAL A 128 1.95 3.25 -2.67
C VAL A 128 2.09 2.63 -1.28
N LEU A 129 3.19 2.91 -0.60
CA LEU A 129 3.44 2.43 0.76
C LEU A 129 2.93 3.45 1.80
N ASP A 130 2.12 2.97 2.74
CA ASP A 130 1.75 3.71 3.95
C ASP A 130 2.13 2.88 5.18
N GLY A 131 3.21 3.27 5.84
CA GLY A 131 3.76 2.54 7.00
C GLY A 131 2.92 2.64 8.26
N PHE A 132 2.03 3.63 8.38
CA PHE A 132 1.28 3.92 9.59
C PHE A 132 -0.24 3.80 9.45
N CYS A 133 -0.74 3.60 8.27
CA CYS A 133 -2.13 3.41 7.86
C CYS A 133 -3.18 4.38 8.47
N GLY A 134 -3.20 4.55 9.78
CA GLY A 134 -4.22 5.34 10.47
C GLY A 134 -5.63 4.84 10.16
N THR A 135 -6.44 5.70 9.51
CA THR A 135 -7.80 5.37 9.04
C THR A 135 -7.85 4.71 7.66
N GLY A 136 -6.69 4.46 7.03
CA GLY A 136 -6.62 3.88 5.70
C GLY A 136 -6.90 4.85 4.55
N MET A 137 -6.89 6.16 4.79
CA MET A 137 -7.22 7.15 3.74
C MET A 137 -6.25 7.11 2.56
N THR A 138 -4.99 6.74 2.77
CA THR A 138 -4.02 6.53 1.68
C THR A 138 -4.44 5.37 0.78
N GLY A 139 -4.90 4.26 1.36
CA GLY A 139 -5.41 3.12 0.60
C GLY A 139 -6.65 3.46 -0.21
N VAL A 140 -7.59 4.17 0.42
CA VAL A 140 -8.79 4.69 -0.27
C VAL A 140 -8.40 5.60 -1.43
N ALA A 141 -7.48 6.55 -1.21
CA ALA A 141 -6.99 7.47 -2.23
C ALA A 141 -6.34 6.73 -3.41
N ALA A 142 -5.49 5.75 -3.14
CA ALA A 142 -4.83 4.95 -4.17
C ALA A 142 -5.83 4.20 -5.07
N GLN A 143 -6.89 3.63 -4.50
CA GLN A 143 -7.95 2.99 -5.25
C GLN A 143 -8.83 4.01 -6.01
N MET A 144 -9.19 5.12 -5.36
CA MET A 144 -10.04 6.16 -5.97
C MET A 144 -9.36 6.89 -7.12
N CYS A 145 -8.04 6.83 -7.26
CA CYS A 145 -7.35 7.25 -8.49
C CYS A 145 -7.83 6.49 -9.74
N GLY A 146 -8.41 5.31 -9.58
CA GLY A 146 -9.02 4.54 -10.68
C GLY A 146 -10.48 4.85 -10.95
N CYS A 147 -11.17 5.51 -9.99
CA CYS A 147 -12.59 5.79 -10.08
C CYS A 147 -12.94 7.15 -9.41
N PRO A 148 -12.36 8.27 -9.91
CA PRO A 148 -12.64 9.59 -9.38
C PRO A 148 -14.08 10.01 -9.71
N ASP A 149 -14.64 10.91 -8.89
CA ASP A 149 -15.85 11.61 -9.32
C ASP A 149 -15.55 12.60 -10.46
N ASN A 150 -16.56 12.95 -11.24
CA ASN A 150 -16.39 13.76 -12.45
C ASN A 150 -15.88 15.18 -12.14
N ASP A 151 -16.31 15.77 -11.04
CA ASP A 151 -15.93 17.14 -10.67
C ASP A 151 -14.47 17.20 -10.25
N PHE A 152 -14.06 16.22 -9.43
CA PHE A 152 -12.66 16.09 -9.02
C PHE A 152 -11.76 15.80 -10.24
N ARG A 153 -12.18 14.90 -11.12
CA ARG A 153 -11.46 14.57 -12.33
C ARG A 153 -11.24 15.80 -13.20
N TYR A 154 -12.31 16.55 -13.51
CA TYR A 154 -12.24 17.76 -14.30
C TYR A 154 -11.27 18.78 -13.69
N LYS A 155 -11.37 19.01 -12.37
CA LYS A 155 -10.49 19.93 -11.65
C LYS A 155 -9.01 19.55 -11.78
N ILE A 156 -8.69 18.27 -11.56
CA ILE A 156 -7.30 17.80 -11.64
C ILE A 156 -6.75 17.86 -13.05
N GLU A 157 -7.54 17.54 -14.07
CA GLU A 157 -7.14 17.64 -15.49
C GLU A 157 -6.87 19.10 -15.91
N GLN A 158 -7.53 20.08 -15.29
CA GLN A 158 -7.21 21.49 -15.51
C GLN A 158 -5.87 21.90 -14.87
N LEU A 159 -5.54 21.35 -13.70
CA LEU A 159 -4.30 21.63 -12.98
C LEU A 159 -3.10 20.86 -13.54
N ASN A 160 -3.33 19.65 -14.03
CA ASN A 160 -2.32 18.77 -14.58
C ASN A 160 -2.90 17.96 -15.75
N PRO A 161 -2.84 18.50 -16.99
CA PRO A 161 -3.37 17.81 -18.17
C PRO A 161 -2.71 16.47 -18.50
N SER A 162 -1.51 16.24 -17.97
CA SER A 162 -0.75 14.99 -18.20
C SER A 162 -1.04 13.91 -17.16
N VAL A 163 -2.00 14.13 -16.27
CA VAL A 163 -2.33 13.16 -15.23
C VAL A 163 -2.79 11.84 -15.82
N SER A 164 -2.26 10.76 -15.29
CA SER A 164 -2.63 9.40 -15.67
C SER A 164 -3.58 8.79 -14.65
N TRP A 165 -4.82 8.55 -15.05
CA TRP A 165 -5.86 7.95 -14.20
C TRP A 165 -5.75 6.43 -14.18
N GLY A 166 -5.98 5.86 -13.02
CA GLY A 166 -5.96 4.43 -12.76
C GLY A 166 -5.68 4.13 -11.31
N ALA A 167 -6.16 3.00 -10.82
CA ALA A 167 -5.89 2.57 -9.45
C ALA A 167 -4.39 2.29 -9.24
N ARG A 168 -3.91 2.57 -8.04
CA ARG A 168 -2.58 2.18 -7.55
C ARG A 168 -2.76 1.06 -6.53
N LYS A 169 -1.74 0.23 -6.42
CA LYS A 169 -1.69 -0.81 -5.38
C LYS A 169 -1.26 -0.15 -4.08
N ALA A 170 -2.09 -0.19 -3.05
CA ALA A 170 -1.73 0.31 -1.72
C ALA A 170 -1.15 -0.83 -0.89
N MET A 171 0.09 -0.68 -0.42
CA MET A 171 0.69 -1.52 0.60
C MET A 171 0.55 -0.79 1.94
N ILE A 172 -0.32 -1.31 2.79
CA ILE A 172 -0.58 -0.74 4.10
C ILE A 172 -0.07 -1.73 5.13
N ASN A 173 0.86 -1.29 5.95
CA ASN A 173 1.37 -2.12 7.04
C ASN A 173 0.35 -2.12 8.18
N PHE A 174 -0.50 -3.15 8.19
CA PHE A 174 -1.46 -3.37 9.27
C PHE A 174 -0.86 -4.27 10.33
N HIS A 175 -0.66 -3.73 11.50
CA HIS A 175 -0.35 -4.51 12.70
C HIS A 175 -1.56 -5.26 13.26
N ARG A 176 -2.62 -5.51 12.47
CA ARG A 176 -3.78 -6.31 12.91
C ARG A 176 -4.50 -7.05 11.78
N LYS A 177 -4.68 -8.36 12.00
CA LYS A 177 -5.37 -9.37 11.16
C LYS A 177 -6.83 -9.10 10.78
N THR A 178 -7.42 -7.93 11.05
CA THR A 178 -8.90 -7.83 11.13
C THR A 178 -9.58 -7.16 9.94
N VAL A 179 -8.90 -6.51 9.03
CA VAL A 179 -9.57 -5.67 8.01
C VAL A 179 -9.50 -6.20 6.58
N LEU A 180 -8.58 -7.09 6.25
CA LEU A 180 -8.45 -7.65 4.88
C LEU A 180 -9.54 -8.67 4.48
N LYS A 181 -10.50 -8.99 5.36
CA LYS A 181 -11.63 -9.91 5.04
C LYS A 181 -12.94 -9.22 4.64
N LYS A 182 -12.97 -7.90 4.54
CA LYS A 182 -14.21 -7.13 4.29
C LYS A 182 -14.10 -5.98 3.27
N LEU A 183 -13.09 -5.98 2.41
CA LEU A 183 -13.08 -5.09 1.25
C LEU A 183 -13.12 -5.88 -0.04
#